data_c5d69d7a102aedb87200d90b6f9362fd
#
_entry.id   c5d69d7a102aedb87200d90b6f9362fd
#
_cell.length_a   1.000
_cell.length_b   1.000
_cell.length_c   1.000
_cell.angle_alpha   90.00
_cell.angle_beta   90.00
_cell.angle_gamma   90.00
#
_symmetry.space_group_name_H-M   'P 1'
#
loop_
_entity.id
_entity.type
_entity.pdbx_description
1 polymer ?
#
loop_
_entity_poly.entity_id
_entity_poly.type
_entity_poly.pdbx_seq_one_letter_code
_entity_poly.pdbx_strand_id
1 'polypeptide(L)'
;MKGGKQGSGLSQLLGNLLSKVLFLLFQTFASLKPIEALDLDGAAHFFGHSSHVLLHRDFVLLHESLLHQAVLLIVQATSVGDEGGFAPALKSDEEAIETILEAVKKAGYEPGRDFKIAMDAASSEWKTGTKGEYKLPKAGTVFTSKELIAHWKALVEKYPIISIEDALDEEDWEGWKELTAELGGKVQLVGDDLFVTNTERLAKGISLGCGNSILIKLNQIGSVSETLEAIKMAHKAGYTAISSHRSGETEDTTIADLAVALNTCQIKTGAPSRTERVAKYNQLLRIEEELGTAAVYPGARAFNVTQD
;
A
#
# COMPACT_ATOMS: atom_id res chain seq x y z
N MET A 1 6.88 -21.11 -39.91
CA MET A 1 6.63 -21.45 -38.49
C MET A 1 6.86 -20.20 -37.68
N LYS A 2 5.80 -19.45 -37.35
CA LYS A 2 5.80 -18.34 -36.38
C LYS A 2 4.77 -18.73 -35.34
N GLY A 3 5.23 -19.14 -34.18
CA GLY A 3 4.38 -19.55 -33.07
C GLY A 3 4.91 -19.00 -31.77
N GLY A 4 4.09 -18.21 -31.07
CA GLY A 4 4.06 -18.16 -29.64
C GLY A 4 5.00 -17.21 -28.91
N LYS A 5 4.66 -15.94 -28.80
CA LYS A 5 5.07 -15.05 -27.69
C LYS A 5 3.95 -14.03 -27.42
N GLN A 6 2.82 -14.47 -26.94
CA GLN A 6 1.74 -13.57 -26.49
C GLN A 6 1.15 -13.95 -25.13
N GLY A 7 1.72 -14.92 -24.41
CA GLY A 7 1.17 -15.39 -23.14
C GLY A 7 1.82 -14.80 -21.87
N SER A 8 2.98 -14.17 -21.96
CA SER A 8 3.76 -13.77 -20.77
C SER A 8 3.45 -12.37 -20.23
N GLY A 9 2.93 -11.47 -21.04
CA GLY A 9 2.64 -10.11 -20.61
C GLY A 9 1.38 -9.98 -19.74
N LEU A 10 0.34 -10.75 -20.07
CA LEU A 10 -0.96 -10.63 -19.38
C LEU A 10 -0.96 -11.26 -17.96
N SER A 11 -0.23 -12.37 -17.79
CA SER A 11 -0.09 -12.97 -16.47
C SER A 11 0.77 -12.12 -15.50
N GLN A 12 1.73 -11.38 -16.03
CA GLN A 12 2.56 -10.46 -15.26
C GLN A 12 1.77 -9.21 -14.81
N LEU A 13 0.95 -8.64 -15.69
CA LEU A 13 0.08 -7.48 -15.37
C LEU A 13 -0.95 -7.82 -14.28
N LEU A 14 -1.46 -9.04 -14.29
CA LEU A 14 -2.47 -9.51 -13.33
C LEU A 14 -1.89 -9.93 -11.99
N GLY A 15 -0.68 -10.47 -12.00
CA GLY A 15 0.10 -10.72 -10.81
C GLY A 15 0.39 -9.44 -10.04
N ASN A 16 0.63 -8.35 -10.76
CA ASN A 16 0.90 -7.07 -10.18
C ASN A 16 -0.31 -6.44 -9.45
N LEU A 17 -1.54 -6.62 -9.92
CA LEU A 17 -2.70 -5.98 -9.27
C LEU A 17 -2.98 -6.57 -7.89
N LEU A 18 -2.95 -7.89 -7.72
CA LEU A 18 -3.19 -8.52 -6.43
C LEU A 18 -1.99 -8.39 -5.49
N SER A 19 -0.76 -8.45 -6.02
CA SER A 19 0.43 -8.14 -5.24
C SER A 19 0.42 -6.70 -4.75
N LYS A 20 -0.07 -5.77 -5.54
CA LYS A 20 -0.21 -4.35 -5.21
C LYS A 20 -1.37 -4.07 -4.24
N VAL A 21 -2.47 -4.83 -4.30
CA VAL A 21 -3.61 -4.69 -3.36
C VAL A 21 -3.31 -5.37 -2.02
N LEU A 22 -2.66 -6.51 -2.00
CA LEU A 22 -2.32 -7.23 -0.76
C LEU A 22 -1.31 -6.45 0.10
N PHE A 23 -0.59 -5.53 -0.50
CA PHE A 23 0.63 -4.96 0.03
C PHE A 23 0.43 -3.81 1.02
N LEU A 24 -0.60 -3.01 0.90
CA LEU A 24 -0.87 -1.88 1.79
C LEU A 24 -1.71 -2.25 3.04
N LEU A 25 -2.04 -3.52 3.24
CA LEU A 25 -2.71 -4.03 4.44
C LEU A 25 -1.92 -3.77 5.75
N PHE A 26 -0.63 -3.42 5.64
CA PHE A 26 0.26 -3.25 6.79
C PHE A 26 0.25 -1.86 7.44
N GLN A 27 -0.48 -0.91 6.90
CA GLN A 27 -0.38 0.47 7.39
C GLN A 27 -1.37 0.84 8.48
N THR A 28 -2.32 -0.02 8.84
CA THR A 28 -3.34 0.33 9.83
C THR A 28 -3.54 -0.70 10.91
N PHE A 29 -2.64 -0.77 11.87
CA PHE A 29 -2.97 -1.31 13.18
C PHE A 29 -3.66 -0.20 14.00
N ALA A 30 -5.00 -0.17 13.95
CA ALA A 30 -5.78 0.64 14.86
C ALA A 30 -5.78 -0.04 16.23
N SER A 31 -5.26 0.65 17.23
CA SER A 31 -5.45 0.45 18.69
C SER A 31 -5.94 -0.94 19.10
N LEU A 32 -5.03 -1.89 19.23
CA LEU A 32 -5.30 -3.09 20.02
C LEU A 32 -5.38 -2.68 21.49
N LYS A 33 -6.55 -2.84 22.09
CA LYS A 33 -6.63 -2.94 23.55
C LYS A 33 -5.73 -4.10 23.97
N PRO A 34 -5.02 -3.99 25.12
CA PRO A 34 -4.31 -5.13 25.66
C PRO A 34 -5.32 -6.29 25.74
N ILE A 35 -4.99 -7.43 25.19
CA ILE A 35 -5.72 -8.67 25.46
C ILE A 35 -5.63 -8.83 26.98
N GLU A 36 -6.77 -8.79 27.67
CA GLU A 36 -6.82 -9.15 29.06
C GLU A 36 -6.15 -10.52 29.20
N ALA A 37 -5.15 -10.58 30.05
CA ALA A 37 -4.25 -11.69 30.22
C ALA A 37 -5.06 -13.00 30.28
N LEU A 38 -4.83 -13.89 29.33
CA LEU A 38 -5.01 -15.31 29.58
C LEU A 38 -4.11 -15.63 30.78
N ASP A 39 -4.78 -16.03 31.88
CA ASP A 39 -4.18 -16.41 33.14
C ASP A 39 -3.16 -17.52 32.90
N LEU A 40 -1.89 -17.13 32.79
CA LEU A 40 -0.73 -18.00 32.77
C LEU A 40 0.03 -17.84 34.10
N ASP A 41 -0.65 -18.07 35.20
CA ASP A 41 -0.02 -18.26 36.50
C ASP A 41 0.86 -19.53 36.48
N GLY A 42 2.08 -19.37 36.05
CA GLY A 42 3.10 -20.44 36.08
C GLY A 42 4.42 -20.17 35.38
N ALA A 43 4.50 -19.19 34.50
CA ALA A 43 5.74 -18.94 33.73
C ALA A 43 6.39 -17.55 33.95
N ALA A 44 5.90 -16.76 34.90
CA ALA A 44 6.27 -15.34 35.04
C ALA A 44 7.58 -15.07 35.77
N HIS A 45 8.41 -16.05 36.09
CA HIS A 45 9.61 -15.82 36.91
C HIS A 45 10.95 -15.91 36.21
N PHE A 46 11.01 -16.05 34.87
CA PHE A 46 12.32 -16.21 34.17
C PHE A 46 12.68 -15.18 33.10
N PHE A 47 11.81 -14.22 32.79
CA PHE A 47 12.10 -13.22 31.75
C PHE A 47 11.86 -11.80 32.22
N GLY A 48 12.90 -11.18 32.79
CA GLY A 48 12.92 -9.76 33.08
C GLY A 48 12.97 -8.93 31.78
N HIS A 49 12.19 -7.85 31.74
CA HIS A 49 12.25 -6.66 30.85
C HIS A 49 12.31 -6.86 29.29
N SER A 50 12.53 -8.04 28.77
CA SER A 50 12.56 -8.29 27.31
C SER A 50 11.22 -8.74 26.71
N SER A 51 10.21 -8.99 27.53
CA SER A 51 8.97 -9.68 27.12
C SER A 51 8.04 -8.83 26.26
N HIS A 52 8.06 -7.51 26.40
CA HIS A 52 7.15 -6.63 25.63
C HIS A 52 7.58 -6.44 24.16
N VAL A 53 8.90 -6.39 23.92
CA VAL A 53 9.44 -6.25 22.56
C VAL A 53 9.31 -7.58 21.79
N LEU A 54 9.52 -8.70 22.45
CA LEU A 54 9.32 -10.03 21.85
C LEU A 54 7.86 -10.30 21.49
N LEU A 55 6.90 -9.91 22.33
CA LEU A 55 5.47 -10.05 22.03
C LEU A 55 5.03 -9.25 20.82
N HIS A 56 5.58 -8.04 20.60
CA HIS A 56 5.25 -7.23 19.44
C HIS A 56 5.86 -7.80 18.15
N ARG A 57 7.10 -8.26 18.21
CA ARG A 57 7.82 -8.88 17.11
C ARG A 57 7.17 -10.21 16.66
N ASP A 58 6.87 -11.09 17.61
CA ASP A 58 6.21 -12.37 17.33
C ASP A 58 4.78 -12.18 16.86
N PHE A 59 4.12 -11.13 17.33
CA PHE A 59 2.77 -10.76 16.93
C PHE A 59 2.70 -10.36 15.46
N VAL A 60 3.55 -9.46 14.97
CA VAL A 60 3.59 -9.04 13.56
C VAL A 60 3.89 -10.23 12.65
N LEU A 61 4.95 -11.01 12.93
CA LEU A 61 5.32 -12.16 12.12
C LEU A 61 4.26 -13.28 12.13
N LEU A 62 3.62 -13.51 13.28
CA LEU A 62 2.57 -14.51 13.41
C LEU A 62 1.30 -14.11 12.65
N HIS A 63 0.91 -12.85 12.71
CA HIS A 63 -0.28 -12.31 12.02
C HIS A 63 -0.12 -12.36 10.51
N GLU A 64 1.05 -12.01 10.00
CA GLU A 64 1.38 -12.12 8.59
C GLU A 64 1.36 -13.57 8.12
N SER A 65 1.91 -14.48 8.89
CA SER A 65 1.88 -15.92 8.60
C SER A 65 0.45 -16.45 8.55
N LEU A 66 -0.43 -16.04 9.46
CA LEU A 66 -1.83 -16.46 9.49
C LEU A 66 -2.61 -15.90 8.29
N LEU A 67 -2.40 -14.64 7.95
CA LEU A 67 -3.03 -14.03 6.78
C LEU A 67 -2.56 -14.70 5.48
N HIS A 68 -1.26 -14.96 5.38
CA HIS A 68 -0.67 -15.70 4.26
C HIS A 68 -1.28 -17.10 4.12
N GLN A 69 -1.38 -17.85 5.23
CA GLN A 69 -2.02 -19.17 5.25
C GLN A 69 -3.51 -19.09 4.91
N ALA A 70 -4.21 -18.06 5.38
CA ALA A 70 -5.62 -17.87 5.06
C ALA A 70 -5.86 -17.59 3.57
N VAL A 71 -4.99 -16.81 2.93
CA VAL A 71 -5.02 -16.59 1.47
C VAL A 71 -4.75 -17.89 0.73
N LEU A 72 -3.80 -18.72 1.16
CA LEU A 72 -3.52 -20.04 0.57
C LEU A 72 -4.73 -20.97 0.56
N LEU A 73 -5.65 -20.83 1.52
CA LEU A 73 -6.87 -21.65 1.59
C LEU A 73 -7.98 -21.19 0.64
N ILE A 74 -7.87 -19.98 0.10
CA ILE A 74 -8.92 -19.37 -0.72
C ILE A 74 -8.54 -19.40 -2.19
N VAL A 75 -7.30 -19.11 -2.54
CA VAL A 75 -6.85 -19.00 -3.93
C VAL A 75 -6.31 -20.33 -4.47
N GLN A 76 -6.71 -20.66 -5.70
CA GLN A 76 -6.25 -21.87 -6.37
C GLN A 76 -4.81 -21.77 -6.89
N ALA A 77 -4.30 -20.56 -7.10
CA ALA A 77 -2.94 -20.29 -7.57
C ALA A 77 -2.15 -19.50 -6.51
N THR A 78 -1.04 -20.07 -6.09
CA THR A 78 -0.14 -19.51 -5.06
C THR A 78 1.18 -19.00 -5.62
N SER A 79 1.21 -18.70 -6.93
CA SER A 79 2.35 -18.03 -7.55
C SER A 79 2.52 -16.63 -6.97
N VAL A 80 3.78 -16.29 -6.67
CA VAL A 80 4.16 -15.02 -6.06
C VAL A 80 4.64 -14.06 -7.14
N GLY A 81 4.11 -12.84 -7.15
CA GLY A 81 4.58 -11.75 -8.01
C GLY A 81 5.91 -11.15 -7.56
N ASP A 82 6.39 -10.18 -8.29
CA ASP A 82 7.70 -9.56 -8.05
C ASP A 82 7.80 -8.91 -6.66
N GLU A 83 6.71 -8.37 -6.15
CA GLU A 83 6.64 -7.73 -4.85
C GLU A 83 6.29 -8.69 -3.69
N GLY A 84 6.27 -9.99 -3.94
CA GLY A 84 6.07 -11.01 -2.90
C GLY A 84 4.62 -11.39 -2.63
N GLY A 85 3.64 -10.66 -3.17
CA GLY A 85 2.22 -10.97 -3.03
C GLY A 85 1.75 -12.08 -3.96
N PHE A 86 0.63 -12.71 -3.65
CA PHE A 86 0.00 -13.70 -4.54
C PHE A 86 -0.55 -13.05 -5.80
N ALA A 87 -0.45 -13.80 -6.90
CA ALA A 87 -0.86 -13.36 -8.23
C ALA A 87 -1.88 -14.33 -8.87
N PRO A 88 -3.04 -14.59 -8.23
CA PRO A 88 -4.06 -15.48 -8.80
C PRO A 88 -4.75 -14.85 -10.01
N ALA A 89 -5.32 -15.70 -10.86
CA ALA A 89 -6.13 -15.26 -11.98
C ALA A 89 -7.55 -14.93 -11.51
N LEU A 90 -7.80 -13.68 -11.12
CA LEU A 90 -9.11 -13.19 -10.71
C LEU A 90 -9.83 -12.48 -11.87
N LYS A 91 -11.15 -12.36 -11.80
CA LYS A 91 -12.00 -11.84 -12.88
C LYS A 91 -12.16 -10.32 -12.85
N SER A 92 -12.09 -9.73 -11.65
CA SER A 92 -12.32 -8.30 -11.43
C SER A 92 -11.50 -7.79 -10.23
N ASP A 93 -11.42 -6.49 -10.10
CA ASP A 93 -10.92 -5.78 -8.92
C ASP A 93 -11.75 -6.09 -7.67
N GLU A 94 -13.08 -6.15 -7.78
CA GLU A 94 -13.95 -6.52 -6.67
C GLU A 94 -13.65 -7.94 -6.16
N GLU A 95 -13.48 -8.92 -7.05
CA GLU A 95 -13.11 -10.29 -6.66
C GLU A 95 -11.78 -10.32 -5.89
N ALA A 96 -10.83 -9.46 -6.28
CA ALA A 96 -9.57 -9.32 -5.55
C ALA A 96 -9.78 -8.77 -4.14
N ILE A 97 -10.54 -7.69 -4.02
CA ILE A 97 -10.88 -7.07 -2.72
C ILE A 97 -11.61 -8.08 -1.83
N GLU A 98 -12.64 -8.74 -2.35
CA GLU A 98 -13.45 -9.72 -1.59
C GLU A 98 -12.61 -10.91 -1.12
N THR A 99 -11.69 -11.40 -1.98
CA THR A 99 -10.74 -12.48 -1.62
C THR A 99 -9.85 -12.08 -0.44
N ILE A 100 -9.35 -10.84 -0.45
CA ILE A 100 -8.52 -10.32 0.64
C ILE A 100 -9.35 -10.18 1.93
N LEU A 101 -10.54 -9.61 1.86
CA LEU A 101 -11.41 -9.44 3.01
C LEU A 101 -11.85 -10.79 3.61
N GLU A 102 -12.06 -11.82 2.76
CA GLU A 102 -12.30 -13.18 3.23
C GLU A 102 -11.07 -13.75 3.94
N ALA A 103 -9.87 -13.53 3.41
CA ALA A 103 -8.62 -13.96 4.04
C ALA A 103 -8.42 -13.29 5.42
N VAL A 104 -8.69 -11.99 5.52
CA VAL A 104 -8.65 -11.25 6.79
C VAL A 104 -9.58 -11.90 7.83
N LYS A 105 -10.82 -12.20 7.45
CA LYS A 105 -11.79 -12.86 8.33
C LYS A 105 -11.33 -14.26 8.74
N LYS A 106 -10.82 -15.07 7.81
CA LYS A 106 -10.31 -16.42 8.10
C LYS A 106 -9.07 -16.41 8.98
N ALA A 107 -8.27 -15.35 8.93
CA ALA A 107 -7.15 -15.13 9.84
C ALA A 107 -7.58 -14.65 11.25
N GLY A 108 -8.88 -14.43 11.48
CA GLY A 108 -9.42 -14.03 12.78
C GLY A 108 -9.48 -12.51 13.01
N TYR A 109 -9.32 -11.71 11.96
CA TYR A 109 -9.37 -10.25 12.02
C TYR A 109 -10.66 -9.69 11.46
N GLU A 110 -10.97 -8.43 11.81
CA GLU A 110 -12.14 -7.71 11.36
C GLU A 110 -11.77 -6.69 10.26
N PRO A 111 -12.25 -6.89 9.00
CA PRO A 111 -12.05 -5.92 7.94
C PRO A 111 -12.61 -4.54 8.30
N GLY A 112 -11.87 -3.50 7.96
CA GLY A 112 -12.23 -2.11 8.25
C GLY A 112 -11.78 -1.64 9.64
N ARG A 113 -11.71 -2.54 10.63
CA ARG A 113 -11.19 -2.24 11.96
C ARG A 113 -9.71 -2.58 12.09
N ASP A 114 -9.35 -3.84 11.87
CA ASP A 114 -7.99 -4.34 12.04
C ASP A 114 -7.16 -4.16 10.77
N PHE A 115 -7.81 -4.25 9.61
CA PHE A 115 -7.21 -4.08 8.29
C PHE A 115 -8.09 -3.21 7.41
N LYS A 116 -7.46 -2.33 6.64
CA LYS A 116 -8.07 -1.56 5.55
C LYS A 116 -7.35 -1.86 4.23
N ILE A 117 -8.03 -1.63 3.12
CA ILE A 117 -7.48 -1.85 1.78
C ILE A 117 -6.81 -0.57 1.31
N ALA A 118 -5.62 -0.71 0.75
CA ALA A 118 -5.02 0.31 -0.09
C ALA A 118 -4.70 -0.31 -1.45
N MET A 119 -5.02 0.39 -2.52
CA MET A 119 -4.90 -0.09 -3.90
C MET A 119 -3.87 0.73 -4.64
N ASP A 120 -3.11 0.07 -5.51
CA ASP A 120 -2.34 0.69 -6.58
C ASP A 120 -3.03 0.33 -7.91
N ALA A 121 -3.78 1.26 -8.47
CA ALA A 121 -4.53 1.06 -9.70
C ALA A 121 -3.63 1.10 -10.94
N ALA A 122 -2.55 1.90 -10.91
CA ALA A 122 -1.66 2.12 -12.04
C ALA A 122 -2.42 2.44 -13.33
N SER A 123 -3.39 3.36 -13.26
CA SER A 123 -4.37 3.61 -14.33
C SER A 123 -3.74 4.19 -15.60
N SER A 124 -2.51 4.69 -15.55
CA SER A 124 -1.74 5.07 -16.74
C SER A 124 -1.55 3.91 -17.72
N GLU A 125 -1.56 2.65 -17.21
CA GLU A 125 -1.49 1.45 -18.06
C GLU A 125 -2.80 1.15 -18.80
N TRP A 126 -3.91 1.76 -18.40
CA TRP A 126 -5.25 1.55 -18.98
C TRP A 126 -5.63 2.61 -20.02
N LYS A 127 -4.80 3.63 -20.18
CA LYS A 127 -5.09 4.69 -21.13
C LYS A 127 -5.21 4.15 -22.57
N THR A 128 -6.17 4.71 -23.29
CA THR A 128 -6.32 4.49 -24.72
C THR A 128 -5.54 5.55 -25.49
N GLY A 129 -5.75 5.66 -26.81
CA GLY A 129 -5.22 6.78 -27.59
C GLY A 129 -5.92 8.12 -27.34
N THR A 130 -7.00 8.14 -26.54
CA THR A 130 -7.80 9.33 -26.23
C THR A 130 -7.52 9.77 -24.79
N LYS A 131 -7.22 11.06 -24.59
CA LYS A 131 -7.00 11.62 -23.25
C LYS A 131 -8.26 11.46 -22.40
N GLY A 132 -8.10 11.00 -21.15
CA GLY A 132 -9.20 10.80 -20.21
C GLY A 132 -10.11 9.61 -20.56
N GLU A 133 -9.59 8.66 -21.36
CA GLU A 133 -10.28 7.42 -21.68
C GLU A 133 -9.43 6.22 -21.24
N TYR A 134 -10.04 5.32 -20.51
CA TYR A 134 -9.41 4.17 -19.84
C TYR A 134 -10.09 2.87 -20.22
N LYS A 135 -9.33 1.87 -20.63
CA LYS A 135 -9.85 0.53 -20.93
C LYS A 135 -9.37 -0.46 -19.91
N LEU A 136 -10.28 -0.99 -19.10
CA LEU A 136 -9.95 -1.98 -18.09
C LEU A 136 -9.45 -3.28 -18.75
N PRO A 137 -8.29 -3.79 -18.33
CA PRO A 137 -7.61 -4.86 -19.08
C PRO A 137 -8.39 -6.17 -19.16
N LYS A 138 -9.21 -6.50 -18.14
CA LYS A 138 -9.99 -7.75 -18.10
C LYS A 138 -11.42 -7.59 -18.57
N ALA A 139 -12.11 -6.63 -18.01
CA ALA A 139 -13.52 -6.35 -18.32
C ALA A 139 -13.68 -5.85 -19.75
N GLY A 140 -12.63 -5.25 -20.34
CA GLY A 140 -12.69 -4.60 -21.63
C GLY A 140 -13.59 -3.37 -21.63
N THR A 141 -14.16 -3.02 -20.49
CA THR A 141 -14.99 -1.82 -20.30
C THR A 141 -14.14 -0.58 -20.52
N VAL A 142 -14.69 0.37 -21.25
CA VAL A 142 -14.07 1.67 -21.47
C VAL A 142 -14.77 2.70 -20.58
N PHE A 143 -13.99 3.46 -19.84
CA PHE A 143 -14.43 4.53 -18.96
C PHE A 143 -13.85 5.87 -19.43
N THR A 144 -14.61 6.92 -19.33
CA THR A 144 -14.09 8.29 -19.24
C THR A 144 -13.51 8.53 -17.84
N SER A 145 -12.70 9.59 -17.65
CA SER A 145 -12.23 9.99 -16.33
C SER A 145 -13.36 10.07 -15.31
N LYS A 146 -14.48 10.67 -15.69
CA LYS A 146 -15.64 10.83 -14.81
C LYS A 146 -16.29 9.49 -14.41
N GLU A 147 -16.41 8.57 -15.35
CA GLU A 147 -16.94 7.23 -15.08
C GLU A 147 -16.00 6.41 -14.22
N LEU A 148 -14.67 6.54 -14.41
CA LEU A 148 -13.68 5.88 -13.58
C LEU A 148 -13.67 6.45 -12.14
N ILE A 149 -13.84 7.77 -11.98
CA ILE A 149 -14.04 8.39 -10.66
C ILE A 149 -15.29 7.84 -9.97
N ALA A 150 -16.39 7.71 -10.70
CA ALA A 150 -17.62 7.12 -10.16
C ALA A 150 -17.43 5.64 -9.77
N HIS A 151 -16.64 4.89 -10.52
CA HIS A 151 -16.25 3.52 -10.18
C HIS A 151 -15.45 3.46 -8.86
N TRP A 152 -14.41 4.30 -8.70
CA TRP A 152 -13.66 4.40 -7.44
C TRP A 152 -14.55 4.77 -6.27
N LYS A 153 -15.44 5.72 -6.46
CA LYS A 153 -16.41 6.14 -5.45
C LYS A 153 -17.28 4.97 -4.97
N ALA A 154 -17.82 4.20 -5.90
CA ALA A 154 -18.63 3.02 -5.58
C ALA A 154 -17.85 1.96 -4.79
N LEU A 155 -16.57 1.72 -5.14
CA LEU A 155 -15.71 0.79 -4.40
C LEU A 155 -15.40 1.29 -2.99
N VAL A 156 -15.09 2.58 -2.82
CA VAL A 156 -14.83 3.21 -1.51
C VAL A 156 -16.05 3.18 -0.61
N GLU A 157 -17.26 3.34 -1.17
CA GLU A 157 -18.51 3.25 -0.41
C GLU A 157 -18.85 1.81 -0.01
N LYS A 158 -18.42 0.82 -0.77
CA LYS A 158 -18.72 -0.60 -0.54
C LYS A 158 -17.69 -1.31 0.34
N TYR A 159 -16.43 -0.93 0.25
CA TYR A 159 -15.31 -1.64 0.86
C TYR A 159 -14.46 -0.73 1.76
N PRO A 160 -13.74 -1.27 2.74
CA PRO A 160 -12.90 -0.50 3.66
C PRO A 160 -11.60 -0.05 2.98
N ILE A 161 -11.71 0.71 1.90
CA ILE A 161 -10.58 1.28 1.15
C ILE A 161 -10.17 2.59 1.81
N ILE A 162 -8.88 2.73 2.15
CA ILE A 162 -8.31 3.93 2.77
C ILE A 162 -7.40 4.71 1.84
N SER A 163 -6.85 4.05 0.81
CA SER A 163 -5.87 4.66 -0.10
C SER A 163 -6.01 4.11 -1.51
N ILE A 164 -5.87 4.99 -2.51
CA ILE A 164 -5.80 4.62 -3.93
C ILE A 164 -4.59 5.33 -4.55
N GLU A 165 -3.65 4.56 -5.08
CA GLU A 165 -2.47 5.02 -5.78
C GLU A 165 -2.76 5.01 -7.28
N ASP A 166 -2.37 6.07 -7.98
CA ASP A 166 -2.51 6.27 -9.43
C ASP A 166 -3.89 5.90 -9.98
N ALA A 167 -4.90 6.47 -9.34
CA ALA A 167 -6.31 6.23 -9.68
C ALA A 167 -6.69 6.70 -11.09
N LEU A 168 -5.91 7.59 -11.69
CA LEU A 168 -6.06 8.11 -13.06
C LEU A 168 -4.68 8.23 -13.73
N ASP A 169 -4.66 8.47 -15.05
CA ASP A 169 -3.45 8.68 -15.83
C ASP A 169 -2.64 9.89 -15.32
N GLU A 170 -1.32 9.79 -15.38
CA GLU A 170 -0.34 10.78 -14.91
C GLU A 170 -0.44 12.14 -15.58
N GLU A 171 -1.12 12.24 -16.74
CA GLU A 171 -1.35 13.50 -17.45
C GLU A 171 -2.82 13.96 -17.41
N ASP A 172 -3.69 13.21 -16.73
CA ASP A 172 -5.09 13.60 -16.56
C ASP A 172 -5.31 14.53 -15.36
N TRP A 173 -4.62 15.67 -15.34
CA TRP A 173 -4.65 16.66 -14.25
C TRP A 173 -6.07 17.17 -13.93
N GLU A 174 -6.93 17.26 -14.93
CA GLU A 174 -8.33 17.69 -14.74
C GLU A 174 -9.14 16.62 -14.01
N GLY A 175 -9.00 15.36 -14.45
CA GLY A 175 -9.59 14.22 -13.76
C GLY A 175 -9.07 14.08 -12.32
N TRP A 176 -7.77 14.21 -12.09
CA TRP A 176 -7.17 14.19 -10.74
C TRP A 176 -7.74 15.27 -9.82
N LYS A 177 -7.97 16.47 -10.34
CA LYS A 177 -8.61 17.55 -9.58
C LYS A 177 -10.05 17.19 -9.20
N GLU A 178 -10.84 16.66 -10.15
CA GLU A 178 -12.22 16.21 -9.90
C GLU A 178 -12.23 15.04 -8.89
N LEU A 179 -11.39 14.04 -9.07
CA LEU A 179 -11.22 12.91 -8.17
C LEU A 179 -10.91 13.38 -6.73
N THR A 180 -9.97 14.32 -6.60
CA THR A 180 -9.55 14.83 -5.29
C THR A 180 -10.66 15.59 -4.60
N ALA A 181 -11.43 16.38 -5.35
CA ALA A 181 -12.61 17.08 -4.82
C ALA A 181 -13.70 16.12 -4.33
N GLU A 182 -13.89 14.98 -5.02
CA GLU A 182 -14.91 13.98 -4.69
C GLU A 182 -14.53 13.06 -3.53
N LEU A 183 -13.27 12.59 -3.52
CA LEU A 183 -12.82 11.51 -2.63
C LEU A 183 -11.70 11.89 -1.66
N GLY A 184 -10.99 12.99 -1.88
CA GLY A 184 -9.78 13.32 -1.13
C GLY A 184 -10.00 13.58 0.36
N GLY A 185 -11.22 13.84 0.81
CA GLY A 185 -11.56 13.94 2.23
C GLY A 185 -11.80 12.58 2.92
N LYS A 186 -12.00 11.51 2.13
CA LYS A 186 -12.35 10.16 2.61
C LYS A 186 -11.22 9.16 2.44
N VAL A 187 -10.46 9.27 1.35
CA VAL A 187 -9.36 8.35 1.02
C VAL A 187 -8.10 9.10 0.65
N GLN A 188 -6.97 8.50 0.99
CA GLN A 188 -5.66 8.95 0.55
C GLN A 188 -5.52 8.71 -0.95
N LEU A 189 -5.27 9.75 -1.71
CA LEU A 189 -5.07 9.72 -3.16
C LEU A 189 -3.59 9.96 -3.46
N VAL A 190 -2.90 8.87 -3.77
CA VAL A 190 -1.44 8.84 -3.89
C VAL A 190 -1.02 9.00 -5.34
N GLY A 191 -0.13 9.96 -5.60
CA GLY A 191 0.55 10.07 -6.89
C GLY A 191 1.91 9.40 -6.86
N ASP A 192 2.05 8.28 -7.60
CA ASP A 192 3.33 7.69 -7.98
C ASP A 192 3.75 8.22 -9.36
N ASP A 193 3.12 7.75 -10.43
CA ASP A 193 3.39 8.21 -11.79
C ASP A 193 3.02 9.70 -11.98
N LEU A 194 1.98 10.16 -11.27
CA LEU A 194 1.57 11.56 -11.28
C LEU A 194 2.71 12.50 -10.85
N PHE A 195 3.47 12.15 -9.83
CA PHE A 195 4.48 13.02 -9.20
C PHE A 195 5.92 12.58 -9.43
N VAL A 196 6.17 11.29 -9.66
CA VAL A 196 7.50 10.68 -9.91
C VAL A 196 8.60 11.16 -8.96
N THR A 197 8.26 11.40 -7.68
CA THR A 197 9.16 11.98 -6.65
C THR A 197 9.74 13.33 -7.05
N ASN A 198 9.13 14.03 -8.02
CA ASN A 198 9.64 15.27 -8.61
C ASN A 198 8.95 16.50 -8.00
N THR A 199 9.75 17.48 -7.54
CA THR A 199 9.23 18.68 -6.87
C THR A 199 8.43 19.60 -7.79
N GLU A 200 8.76 19.67 -9.09
CA GLU A 200 8.01 20.50 -10.04
C GLU A 200 6.62 19.93 -10.32
N ARG A 201 6.53 18.58 -10.53
CA ARG A 201 5.25 17.90 -10.73
C ARG A 201 4.41 17.96 -9.44
N LEU A 202 5.03 17.77 -8.27
CA LEU A 202 4.35 17.90 -6.98
C LEU A 202 3.80 19.32 -6.77
N ALA A 203 4.61 20.35 -7.03
CA ALA A 203 4.18 21.75 -6.93
C ALA A 203 2.99 22.04 -7.86
N LYS A 204 3.00 21.51 -9.09
CA LYS A 204 1.87 21.60 -10.02
C LYS A 204 0.64 20.94 -9.43
N GLY A 205 0.73 19.71 -8.92
CA GLY A 205 -0.40 18.99 -8.32
C GLY A 205 -0.98 19.73 -7.11
N ILE A 206 -0.12 20.21 -6.22
CA ILE A 206 -0.54 21.03 -5.07
C ILE A 206 -1.31 22.27 -5.54
N SER A 207 -0.80 22.99 -6.54
CA SER A 207 -1.43 24.20 -7.06
C SER A 207 -2.79 23.95 -7.73
N LEU A 208 -2.98 22.76 -8.31
CA LEU A 208 -4.21 22.34 -8.97
C LEU A 208 -5.20 21.64 -8.01
N GLY A 209 -4.76 21.24 -6.83
CA GLY A 209 -5.54 20.43 -5.89
C GLY A 209 -5.68 18.97 -6.34
N CYS A 210 -4.61 18.37 -6.85
CA CYS A 210 -4.58 17.00 -7.38
C CYS A 210 -3.85 16.06 -6.42
N GLY A 211 -4.57 15.05 -5.89
CA GLY A 211 -4.05 14.13 -4.89
C GLY A 211 -3.97 14.76 -3.49
N ASN A 212 -3.56 13.95 -2.50
CA ASN A 212 -3.29 14.39 -1.14
C ASN A 212 -2.13 13.61 -0.51
N SER A 213 -1.43 12.80 -1.30
CA SER A 213 -0.27 12.01 -0.90
C SER A 213 0.68 11.81 -2.09
N ILE A 214 1.95 11.62 -1.79
CA ILE A 214 3.00 11.29 -2.77
C ILE A 214 3.68 9.98 -2.43
N LEU A 215 3.93 9.14 -3.44
CA LEU A 215 4.84 8.02 -3.32
C LEU A 215 6.28 8.48 -3.53
N ILE A 216 7.17 8.04 -2.66
CA ILE A 216 8.59 8.44 -2.64
C ILE A 216 9.46 7.26 -3.07
N LYS A 217 10.12 7.41 -4.21
CA LYS A 217 11.07 6.45 -4.76
C LYS A 217 12.42 7.12 -4.97
N LEU A 218 13.41 6.87 -4.09
CA LEU A 218 14.72 7.53 -4.13
C LEU A 218 15.40 7.45 -5.48
N ASN A 219 15.37 6.28 -6.12
CA ASN A 219 16.05 6.06 -7.38
C ASN A 219 15.27 6.54 -8.61
N GLN A 220 14.02 7.00 -8.45
CA GLN A 220 13.22 7.60 -9.53
C GLN A 220 13.68 9.02 -9.81
N ILE A 221 13.86 9.82 -8.77
CA ILE A 221 14.49 11.16 -8.90
C ILE A 221 16.02 11.07 -8.90
N GLY A 222 16.61 10.04 -8.26
CA GLY A 222 18.03 9.75 -8.32
C GLY A 222 18.94 10.56 -7.38
N SER A 223 18.36 11.38 -6.51
CA SER A 223 19.07 12.23 -5.56
C SER A 223 18.38 12.22 -4.21
N VAL A 224 19.14 11.96 -3.14
CA VAL A 224 18.62 12.02 -1.77
C VAL A 224 18.15 13.43 -1.44
N SER A 225 18.89 14.46 -1.84
CA SER A 225 18.53 15.84 -1.56
C SER A 225 17.18 16.23 -2.17
N GLU A 226 16.94 15.88 -3.44
CA GLU A 226 15.66 16.14 -4.11
C GLU A 226 14.52 15.31 -3.50
N THR A 227 14.81 14.07 -3.09
CA THR A 227 13.85 13.24 -2.32
C THR A 227 13.42 13.93 -1.02
N LEU A 228 14.38 14.45 -0.24
CA LEU A 228 14.10 15.17 1.00
C LEU A 228 13.28 16.45 0.74
N GLU A 229 13.57 17.15 -0.36
CA GLU A 229 12.82 18.35 -0.77
C GLU A 229 11.38 17.99 -1.15
N ALA A 230 11.16 16.92 -1.89
CA ALA A 230 9.83 16.43 -2.25
C ALA A 230 9.01 16.08 -1.00
N ILE A 231 9.56 15.31 -0.06
CA ILE A 231 8.90 14.97 1.20
C ILE A 231 8.56 16.23 2.01
N LYS A 232 9.52 17.14 2.15
CA LYS A 232 9.30 18.40 2.87
C LYS A 232 8.24 19.28 2.21
N MET A 233 8.20 19.33 0.88
CA MET A 233 7.17 20.05 0.13
C MET A 233 5.78 19.44 0.35
N ALA A 234 5.66 18.11 0.26
CA ALA A 234 4.43 17.38 0.52
C ALA A 234 3.88 17.70 1.93
N HIS A 235 4.69 17.51 2.96
CA HIS A 235 4.29 17.78 4.36
C HIS A 235 3.88 19.24 4.58
N LYS A 236 4.59 20.21 3.99
CA LYS A 236 4.22 21.64 4.08
C LYS A 236 2.87 21.95 3.43
N ALA A 237 2.48 21.18 2.43
CA ALA A 237 1.18 21.31 1.75
C ALA A 237 0.06 20.51 2.42
N GLY A 238 0.34 19.78 3.50
CA GLY A 238 -0.64 18.89 4.16
C GLY A 238 -0.81 17.54 3.47
N TYR A 239 0.05 17.22 2.50
CA TYR A 239 0.10 15.90 1.86
C TYR A 239 0.84 14.92 2.77
N THR A 240 0.43 13.67 2.73
CA THR A 240 1.23 12.56 3.27
C THR A 240 2.31 12.13 2.27
N ALA A 241 3.30 11.41 2.76
CA ALA A 241 4.33 10.78 1.92
C ALA A 241 4.46 9.30 2.30
N ILE A 242 4.70 8.45 1.30
CA ILE A 242 4.89 7.01 1.48
C ILE A 242 6.27 6.65 0.98
N SER A 243 7.16 6.15 1.86
CA SER A 243 8.44 5.61 1.43
C SER A 243 8.24 4.29 0.71
N SER A 244 8.76 4.14 -0.52
CA SER A 244 8.42 3.02 -1.38
C SER A 244 9.64 2.28 -1.93
N HIS A 245 9.48 0.97 -2.05
CA HIS A 245 10.34 0.10 -2.84
C HIS A 245 10.09 0.27 -4.35
N ARG A 246 10.77 -0.57 -5.13
CA ARG A 246 10.52 -0.80 -6.56
C ARG A 246 10.12 -2.27 -6.79
N SER A 247 9.53 -2.56 -7.97
CA SER A 247 9.23 -3.97 -8.37
C SER A 247 10.51 -4.81 -8.48
N GLY A 248 11.58 -4.27 -9.05
CA GLY A 248 12.94 -4.82 -8.92
C GLY A 248 13.61 -4.24 -7.67
N GLU A 249 13.96 -5.09 -6.70
CA GLU A 249 14.44 -4.66 -5.39
C GLU A 249 15.64 -5.50 -4.93
N THR A 250 16.40 -4.96 -3.97
CA THR A 250 17.54 -5.60 -3.32
C THR A 250 17.30 -5.70 -1.81
N GLU A 251 18.23 -6.28 -1.07
CA GLU A 251 18.21 -6.34 0.40
C GLU A 251 18.56 -5.01 1.09
N ASP A 252 18.81 -3.93 0.32
CA ASP A 252 19.05 -2.60 0.87
C ASP A 252 17.85 -2.14 1.71
N THR A 253 18.11 -1.53 2.86
CA THR A 253 17.10 -1.15 3.86
C THR A 253 16.89 0.35 3.97
N THR A 254 17.57 1.16 3.16
CA THR A 254 17.56 2.64 3.25
C THR A 254 16.14 3.23 3.29
N ILE A 255 15.17 2.65 2.58
CA ILE A 255 13.78 3.15 2.59
C ILE A 255 13.09 2.98 3.94
N ALA A 256 13.48 2.00 4.76
CA ALA A 256 12.95 1.84 6.11
C ALA A 256 13.52 2.92 7.05
N ASP A 257 14.84 3.16 6.98
CA ASP A 257 15.49 4.24 7.73
C ASP A 257 14.90 5.60 7.34
N LEU A 258 14.70 5.84 6.03
CA LEU A 258 14.10 7.05 5.50
C LEU A 258 12.68 7.27 6.03
N ALA A 259 11.85 6.23 6.05
CA ALA A 259 10.47 6.30 6.51
C ALA A 259 10.39 6.77 7.97
N VAL A 260 11.26 6.25 8.82
CA VAL A 260 11.30 6.63 10.25
C VAL A 260 11.94 7.99 10.43
N ALA A 261 13.11 8.25 9.83
CA ALA A 261 13.87 9.48 10.00
C ALA A 261 13.11 10.74 9.58
N LEU A 262 12.25 10.61 8.56
CA LEU A 262 11.49 11.75 8.01
C LEU A 262 10.02 11.76 8.44
N ASN A 263 9.62 10.83 9.33
CA ASN A 263 8.23 10.71 9.75
C ASN A 263 7.25 10.66 8.57
N THR A 264 7.58 9.89 7.52
CA THR A 264 6.60 9.64 6.45
C THR A 264 5.44 8.83 6.99
N CYS A 265 5.64 8.13 8.10
CA CYS A 265 4.66 7.32 8.83
C CYS A 265 4.09 6.16 8.02
N GLN A 266 4.52 6.00 6.78
CA GLN A 266 4.03 5.01 5.84
C GLN A 266 5.18 4.45 5.01
N ILE A 267 5.14 3.14 4.73
CA ILE A 267 6.09 2.46 3.86
C ILE A 267 5.37 1.48 2.95
N LYS A 268 5.71 1.48 1.66
CA LYS A 268 5.28 0.48 0.68
C LYS A 268 6.50 -0.38 0.34
N THR A 269 6.57 -1.62 0.84
CA THR A 269 7.81 -2.43 0.78
C THR A 269 7.64 -3.91 0.41
N GLY A 270 6.51 -4.34 -0.15
CA GLY A 270 6.25 -5.70 -0.62
C GLY A 270 5.70 -6.64 0.46
N ALA A 271 5.11 -7.73 0.04
CA ALA A 271 4.63 -8.74 0.97
C ALA A 271 5.83 -9.48 1.62
N PRO A 272 5.72 -9.91 2.89
CA PRO A 272 6.83 -10.49 3.66
C PRO A 272 7.10 -11.96 3.28
N SER A 273 7.26 -12.22 2.00
CA SER A 273 7.54 -13.55 1.45
C SER A 273 8.86 -13.65 0.70
N ARG A 274 9.38 -12.52 0.19
CA ARG A 274 10.68 -12.45 -0.47
C ARG A 274 11.70 -11.75 0.43
N THR A 275 12.95 -12.22 0.43
CA THR A 275 14.02 -11.75 1.31
C THR A 275 14.25 -10.25 1.18
N GLU A 276 14.26 -9.71 -0.05
CA GLU A 276 14.46 -8.29 -0.32
C GLU A 276 13.34 -7.41 0.25
N ARG A 277 12.15 -7.97 0.47
CA ARG A 277 11.03 -7.29 1.14
C ARG A 277 11.14 -7.42 2.66
N VAL A 278 11.36 -8.64 3.14
CA VAL A 278 11.53 -8.95 4.58
C VAL A 278 12.67 -8.16 5.21
N ALA A 279 13.73 -7.87 4.46
CA ALA A 279 14.85 -7.05 4.93
C ALA A 279 14.41 -5.69 5.49
N LYS A 280 13.45 -5.02 4.84
CA LYS A 280 12.92 -3.71 5.28
C LYS A 280 12.09 -3.84 6.56
N TYR A 281 11.25 -4.87 6.66
CA TYR A 281 10.51 -5.17 7.90
C TYR A 281 11.45 -5.43 9.07
N ASN A 282 12.49 -6.26 8.85
CA ASN A 282 13.51 -6.52 9.85
C ASN A 282 14.27 -5.25 10.27
N GLN A 283 14.49 -4.32 9.33
CA GLN A 283 15.12 -3.04 9.65
C GLN A 283 14.22 -2.17 10.52
N LEU A 284 12.92 -2.09 10.22
CA LEU A 284 11.96 -1.37 11.07
C LEU A 284 11.94 -1.93 12.50
N LEU A 285 12.02 -3.27 12.66
CA LEU A 285 12.10 -3.89 13.99
C LEU A 285 13.40 -3.51 14.71
N ARG A 286 14.55 -3.42 14.03
CA ARG A 286 15.81 -2.96 14.63
C ARG A 286 15.73 -1.51 15.05
N ILE A 287 15.13 -0.65 14.21
CA ILE A 287 14.94 0.78 14.54
C ILE A 287 14.02 0.93 15.76
N GLU A 288 12.94 0.14 15.85
CA GLU A 288 12.05 0.13 16.99
C GLU A 288 12.80 -0.28 18.28
N GLU A 289 13.62 -1.33 18.20
CA GLU A 289 14.47 -1.78 19.32
C GLU A 289 15.45 -0.68 19.77
N GLU A 290 16.07 0.02 18.82
CA GLU A 290 17.01 1.12 19.10
C GLU A 290 16.32 2.32 19.73
N LEU A 291 15.14 2.70 19.23
CA LEU A 291 14.34 3.81 19.76
C LEU A 291 13.71 3.51 21.13
N GLY A 292 13.44 2.25 21.42
CA GLY A 292 12.83 1.80 22.67
C GLY A 292 11.51 2.53 22.94
N THR A 293 11.38 3.17 24.10
CA THR A 293 10.15 3.89 24.50
C THR A 293 9.87 5.16 23.68
N ALA A 294 10.80 5.63 22.86
CA ALA A 294 10.59 6.76 21.95
C ALA A 294 9.91 6.33 20.63
N ALA A 295 9.86 5.02 20.36
CA ALA A 295 9.17 4.50 19.17
C ALA A 295 7.66 4.76 19.29
N VAL A 296 7.08 5.33 18.20
CA VAL A 296 5.65 5.60 18.13
C VAL A 296 5.11 5.08 16.80
N TYR A 297 4.15 4.15 16.88
CA TYR A 297 3.38 3.72 15.71
C TYR A 297 2.14 4.61 15.56
N PRO A 298 2.03 5.40 14.48
CA PRO A 298 0.94 6.37 14.33
C PRO A 298 -0.42 5.74 14.01
N GLY A 299 -0.45 4.52 13.42
CA GLY A 299 -1.68 3.85 12.98
C GLY A 299 -2.50 4.73 12.03
N ALA A 300 -3.79 4.81 12.27
CA ALA A 300 -4.72 5.60 11.45
C ALA A 300 -4.35 7.10 11.36
N ARG A 301 -3.60 7.63 12.32
CA ARG A 301 -3.13 9.03 12.30
C ARG A 301 -2.06 9.31 11.24
N ALA A 302 -1.53 8.28 10.58
CA ALA A 302 -0.64 8.42 9.43
C ALA A 302 -1.34 8.97 8.17
N PHE A 303 -2.66 8.95 8.16
CA PHE A 303 -3.48 9.37 7.02
C PHE A 303 -4.09 10.75 7.29
N ASN A 304 -4.14 11.59 6.26
CA ASN A 304 -4.71 12.93 6.30
C ASN A 304 -6.20 12.96 5.86
N VAL A 305 -6.93 11.89 6.11
CA VAL A 305 -8.33 11.72 5.73
C VAL A 305 -9.18 11.40 6.95
N THR A 306 -10.48 11.77 6.89
CA THR A 306 -11.44 11.46 7.95
C THR A 306 -11.68 9.95 7.97
N GLN A 307 -11.50 9.35 9.13
CA GLN A 307 -11.78 7.94 9.37
C GLN A 307 -13.00 7.84 10.27
N ASP A 308 -14.12 7.45 9.70
CA ASP A 308 -15.35 7.14 10.42
C ASP A 308 -15.29 5.76 11.08
#